data_039b8c613ea0e3dc4d3c6666370b1184
#
_entry.id   039b8c613ea0e3dc4d3c6666370b1184
#
_cell.length_a   1.000
_cell.length_b   1.000
_cell.length_c   1.000
_cell.angle_alpha   90.00
_cell.angle_beta   90.00
_cell.angle_gamma   90.00
#
_symmetry.space_group_name_H-M   'P 1'
#
loop_
_entity.id
_entity.type
_entity.pdbx_description
1 polymer ?
#
loop_
_entity_poly.entity_id
_entity_poly.type
_entity_poly.pdbx_seq_one_letter_code
_entity_poly.pdbx_strand_id
1 'polypeptide(L)'
;MARAAADEAGAATRERPAPRPLPDPRAVELLVCSTALAGARLTGRLAVPVAVLAGVVGLHGLVLARWPARRALRLGCFALMLLLLAVLPAARYVRATDRGVATLGHDGGVHVSDQAVRVLLAGDDPYQASYAQALAGWRIDVQGRPAPNPLARHYPYWPGSLALLAAVEGPLRALGHDPDPRVLYLLVYCLVGLWLAAWSLRARGHLGLALAVCLNPLLLPYLWQGVNDVLLVAGLAVAAVALARNRVVLAGLAIGAAVSVKLLLAPVAWLFLVWLAARVRQGRLERAGAWRTAAAATAPAVVTALPFLAWHPRDFLTDAVGYHLGLVADAYPIAGHGLPALLLRAGVLDDPFGPSPLWATALPAAAVLLLGTWWVWRHPGRRTLLWVSGLVLGGVLFFHRSFMFYYVDVPATALALAALVRPPAPASAPRPARARTP
;
A
#
# COMPACT_ATOMS: atom_id res chain seq x y z
N MET A 1 45.48 -19.78 -38.79
CA MET A 1 44.49 -20.20 -37.74
C MET A 1 45.01 -20.04 -36.31
N ALA A 2 46.31 -20.08 -36.02
CA ALA A 2 46.81 -19.94 -34.64
C ALA A 2 46.79 -18.50 -34.04
N ARG A 3 46.69 -17.45 -34.84
CA ARG A 3 46.63 -16.05 -34.36
C ARG A 3 45.24 -15.61 -33.92
N ALA A 4 44.16 -16.18 -34.48
CA ALA A 4 42.77 -15.87 -34.07
C ALA A 4 42.41 -16.44 -32.70
N ALA A 5 43.02 -17.54 -32.29
CA ALA A 5 42.79 -18.15 -30.97
C ALA A 5 43.49 -17.40 -29.81
N ALA A 6 44.51 -16.62 -30.09
CA ALA A 6 45.23 -15.82 -29.09
C ALA A 6 44.50 -14.51 -28.74
N ASP A 7 43.75 -13.93 -29.69
CA ASP A 7 42.98 -12.70 -29.48
C ASP A 7 41.67 -12.97 -28.70
N GLU A 8 41.07 -14.14 -28.81
CA GLU A 8 39.89 -14.52 -27.98
C GLU A 8 40.25 -14.79 -26.52
N ALA A 9 41.46 -15.27 -26.22
CA ALA A 9 41.93 -15.48 -24.85
C ALA A 9 42.24 -14.16 -24.10
N GLY A 10 42.58 -13.10 -24.82
CA GLY A 10 42.84 -11.75 -24.24
C GLY A 10 41.61 -10.94 -23.91
N ALA A 11 40.43 -11.28 -24.44
CA ALA A 11 39.18 -10.56 -24.21
C ALA A 11 38.44 -11.00 -22.93
N ALA A 12 38.87 -12.07 -22.27
CA ALA A 12 38.13 -12.70 -21.16
C ALA A 12 38.44 -12.14 -19.78
N THR A 13 39.36 -11.20 -19.62
CA THR A 13 39.76 -10.62 -18.34
C THR A 13 39.42 -9.14 -18.21
N ARG A 14 38.26 -8.70 -18.74
CA ARG A 14 37.70 -7.44 -18.27
C ARG A 14 37.20 -7.67 -16.84
N GLU A 15 37.99 -7.27 -15.86
CA GLU A 15 37.59 -7.18 -14.46
C GLU A 15 36.21 -6.50 -14.38
N ARG A 16 35.20 -7.24 -13.91
CA ARG A 16 33.91 -6.63 -13.61
C ARG A 16 34.19 -5.53 -12.58
N PRO A 17 33.78 -4.28 -12.85
CA PRO A 17 33.97 -3.21 -11.89
C PRO A 17 33.41 -3.68 -10.53
N ALA A 18 34.21 -3.51 -9.49
CA ALA A 18 33.82 -3.88 -8.14
C ALA A 18 32.43 -3.29 -7.84
N PRO A 19 31.51 -4.07 -7.28
CA PRO A 19 30.18 -3.58 -6.97
C PRO A 19 30.32 -2.35 -6.06
N ARG A 20 29.70 -1.22 -6.49
CA ARG A 20 29.72 0.01 -5.69
C ARG A 20 29.26 -0.33 -4.27
N PRO A 21 29.97 0.15 -3.22
CA PRO A 21 29.58 -0.08 -1.85
C PRO A 21 28.16 0.45 -1.66
N LEU A 22 27.28 -0.38 -1.07
CA LEU A 22 25.93 0.05 -0.70
C LEU A 22 26.06 1.21 0.32
N PRO A 23 25.19 2.22 0.27
CA PRO A 23 25.20 3.32 1.22
C PRO A 23 25.08 2.76 2.64
N ASP A 24 25.77 3.42 3.58
CA ASP A 24 25.73 3.03 4.99
C ASP A 24 24.26 3.00 5.46
N PRO A 25 23.79 1.87 5.99
CA PRO A 25 22.41 1.74 6.50
C PRO A 25 22.02 2.83 7.50
N ARG A 26 22.97 3.37 8.25
CA ARG A 26 22.75 4.46 9.21
C ARG A 26 22.48 5.79 8.50
N ALA A 27 23.22 6.08 7.43
CA ALA A 27 22.97 7.25 6.60
C ALA A 27 21.58 7.18 5.93
N VAL A 28 21.17 5.98 5.49
CA VAL A 28 19.83 5.75 4.94
C VAL A 28 18.74 6.00 6.00
N GLU A 29 18.91 5.49 7.24
CA GLU A 29 17.95 5.75 8.32
C GLU A 29 17.80 7.25 8.61
N LEU A 30 18.89 7.97 8.72
CA LEU A 30 18.87 9.42 8.98
C LEU A 30 18.27 10.20 7.81
N LEU A 31 18.56 9.81 6.56
CA LEU A 31 17.98 10.43 5.37
C LEU A 31 16.46 10.26 5.36
N VAL A 32 15.97 9.04 5.63
CA VAL A 32 14.51 8.77 5.66
C VAL A 32 13.84 9.55 6.79
N CYS A 33 14.43 9.60 7.99
CA CYS A 33 13.90 10.42 9.09
C CYS A 33 13.84 11.91 8.72
N SER A 34 14.89 12.43 8.10
CA SER A 34 14.95 13.85 7.69
C SER A 34 13.94 14.17 6.57
N THR A 35 13.76 13.24 5.63
CA THR A 35 12.77 13.38 4.54
C THR A 35 11.35 13.35 5.08
N ALA A 36 11.06 12.44 6.02
CA ALA A 36 9.76 12.37 6.70
C ALA A 36 9.44 13.68 7.45
N LEU A 37 10.44 14.23 8.14
CA LEU A 37 10.33 15.49 8.85
C LEU A 37 10.06 16.67 7.90
N ALA A 38 10.82 16.77 6.81
CA ALA A 38 10.64 17.82 5.81
C ALA A 38 9.27 17.71 5.13
N GLY A 39 8.85 16.51 4.74
CA GLY A 39 7.55 16.25 4.12
C GLY A 39 6.39 16.61 5.05
N ALA A 40 6.49 16.23 6.32
CA ALA A 40 5.51 16.57 7.33
C ALA A 40 5.36 18.10 7.53
N ARG A 41 6.46 18.86 7.41
CA ARG A 41 6.43 20.32 7.44
C ARG A 41 5.76 20.93 6.21
N LEU A 42 6.07 20.40 5.02
CA LEU A 42 5.54 20.93 3.74
C LEU A 42 4.02 20.83 3.67
N THR A 43 3.41 19.87 4.37
CA THR A 43 1.95 19.75 4.42
C THR A 43 1.26 20.83 5.26
N GLY A 44 2.01 21.66 6.02
CA GLY A 44 1.48 22.76 6.86
C GLY A 44 0.54 22.31 7.99
N ARG A 45 0.31 21.00 8.13
CA ARG A 45 -0.72 20.41 9.02
C ARG A 45 -0.15 19.77 10.28
N LEU A 46 1.14 19.94 10.55
CA LEU A 46 1.79 19.35 11.72
C LEU A 46 1.29 19.92 13.04
N ALA A 47 0.84 19.01 13.89
CA ALA A 47 0.43 19.31 15.25
C ALA A 47 1.60 19.51 16.22
N VAL A 48 2.81 19.15 15.80
CA VAL A 48 4.02 19.09 16.64
C VAL A 48 5.02 20.12 16.17
N PRO A 49 5.63 20.90 17.09
CA PRO A 49 6.67 21.84 16.73
C PRO A 49 7.87 21.16 16.03
N VAL A 50 8.40 21.80 14.99
CA VAL A 50 9.54 21.28 14.22
C VAL A 50 10.75 20.99 15.12
N ALA A 51 10.96 21.81 16.16
CA ALA A 51 12.04 21.61 17.12
C ALA A 51 11.94 20.27 17.85
N VAL A 52 10.72 19.85 18.23
CA VAL A 52 10.51 18.53 18.88
C VAL A 52 10.84 17.39 17.93
N LEU A 53 10.41 17.49 16.66
CA LEU A 53 10.71 16.48 15.65
C LEU A 53 12.20 16.41 15.33
N ALA A 54 12.86 17.56 15.20
CA ALA A 54 14.30 17.64 15.01
C ALA A 54 15.05 17.04 16.23
N GLY A 55 14.56 17.29 17.45
CA GLY A 55 15.08 16.68 18.68
C GLY A 55 14.97 15.15 18.66
N VAL A 56 13.84 14.60 18.20
CA VAL A 56 13.68 13.13 18.12
C VAL A 56 14.54 12.51 17.02
N VAL A 57 14.71 13.15 15.88
CA VAL A 57 15.65 12.71 14.83
C VAL A 57 17.08 12.79 15.34
N GLY A 58 17.45 13.87 16.05
CA GLY A 58 18.75 14.03 16.69
C GLY A 58 19.00 12.94 17.76
N LEU A 59 17.99 12.64 18.60
CA LEU A 59 18.06 11.55 19.57
C LEU A 59 18.27 10.21 18.88
N HIS A 60 17.55 9.93 17.79
CA HIS A 60 17.75 8.71 17.02
C HIS A 60 19.16 8.64 16.43
N GLY A 61 19.68 9.74 15.88
CA GLY A 61 21.07 9.84 15.42
C GLY A 61 22.08 9.57 16.52
N LEU A 62 21.88 10.13 17.72
CA LEU A 62 22.71 9.88 18.89
C LEU A 62 22.68 8.40 19.31
N VAL A 63 21.48 7.77 19.33
CA VAL A 63 21.33 6.34 19.63
C VAL A 63 22.05 5.48 18.59
N LEU A 64 21.97 5.83 17.31
CA LEU A 64 22.70 5.14 16.24
C LEU A 64 24.22 5.27 16.40
N ALA A 65 24.71 6.44 16.80
CA ALA A 65 26.15 6.71 16.97
C ALA A 65 26.72 6.01 18.22
N ARG A 66 26.03 6.13 19.36
CA ARG A 66 26.54 5.66 20.65
C ARG A 66 26.16 4.23 21.01
N TRP A 67 24.95 3.78 20.59
CA TRP A 67 24.38 2.49 20.99
C TRP A 67 23.71 1.75 19.83
N PRO A 68 24.40 1.52 18.69
CA PRO A 68 23.80 0.91 17.50
C PRO A 68 23.26 -0.50 17.75
N ALA A 69 23.82 -1.23 18.70
CA ALA A 69 23.39 -2.58 19.08
C ALA A 69 22.15 -2.59 20.02
N ARG A 70 21.79 -1.47 20.64
CA ARG A 70 20.66 -1.36 21.59
C ARG A 70 19.32 -1.29 20.84
N ARG A 71 18.80 -2.46 20.41
CA ARG A 71 17.55 -2.57 19.63
C ARG A 71 16.34 -1.94 20.32
N ALA A 72 16.24 -2.07 21.64
CA ALA A 72 15.15 -1.49 22.43
C ALA A 72 15.12 0.04 22.34
N LEU A 73 16.27 0.71 22.46
CA LEU A 73 16.35 2.18 22.32
C LEU A 73 15.94 2.64 20.91
N ARG A 74 16.40 1.93 19.88
CA ARG A 74 16.07 2.25 18.48
C ARG A 74 14.57 2.06 18.21
N LEU A 75 13.98 0.98 18.75
CA LEU A 75 12.53 0.74 18.65
C LEU A 75 11.76 1.82 19.43
N GLY A 76 12.26 2.25 20.60
CA GLY A 76 11.69 3.36 21.36
C GLY A 76 11.70 4.68 20.60
N CYS A 77 12.80 5.02 19.92
CA CYS A 77 12.86 6.20 19.02
C CYS A 77 11.84 6.09 17.89
N PHE A 78 11.70 4.92 17.26
CA PHE A 78 10.70 4.69 16.21
C PHE A 78 9.28 4.83 16.75
N ALA A 79 8.97 4.26 17.92
CA ALA A 79 7.68 4.39 18.57
C ALA A 79 7.35 5.86 18.89
N LEU A 80 8.35 6.63 19.36
CA LEU A 80 8.19 8.05 19.62
C LEU A 80 7.92 8.84 18.33
N MET A 81 8.57 8.50 17.21
CA MET A 81 8.28 9.09 15.91
C MET A 81 6.86 8.77 15.46
N LEU A 82 6.38 7.52 15.60
CA LEU A 82 4.98 7.16 15.31
C LEU A 82 4.00 7.96 16.18
N LEU A 83 4.30 8.08 17.47
CA LEU A 83 3.46 8.87 18.38
C LEU A 83 3.35 10.33 17.89
N LEU A 84 4.46 10.97 17.55
CA LEU A 84 4.50 12.38 17.19
C LEU A 84 3.96 12.65 15.77
N LEU A 85 4.21 11.75 14.80
CA LEU A 85 3.89 11.96 13.40
C LEU A 85 2.59 11.30 12.95
N ALA A 86 2.14 10.26 13.64
CA ALA A 86 0.90 9.55 13.30
C ALA A 86 -0.19 9.75 14.38
N VAL A 87 0.10 9.39 15.64
CA VAL A 87 -0.94 9.31 16.68
C VAL A 87 -1.44 10.69 17.09
N LEU A 88 -0.55 11.62 17.47
CA LEU A 88 -0.96 12.94 17.94
C LEU A 88 -1.70 13.77 16.87
N PRO A 89 -1.25 13.81 15.60
CA PRO A 89 -2.02 14.46 14.56
C PRO A 89 -3.38 13.82 14.31
N ALA A 90 -3.46 12.48 14.24
CA ALA A 90 -4.72 11.78 14.07
C ALA A 90 -5.71 12.05 15.22
N ALA A 91 -5.23 12.05 16.47
CA ALA A 91 -6.06 12.38 17.64
C ALA A 91 -6.64 13.80 17.58
N ARG A 92 -5.91 14.77 16.99
CA ARG A 92 -6.44 16.12 16.76
C ARG A 92 -7.55 16.14 15.71
N TYR A 93 -7.40 15.35 14.65
CA TYR A 93 -8.43 15.22 13.61
C TYR A 93 -9.71 14.60 14.17
N VAL A 94 -9.59 13.52 14.98
CA VAL A 94 -10.75 12.91 15.67
C VAL A 94 -11.45 13.93 16.56
N ARG A 95 -10.71 14.58 17.48
CA ARG A 95 -11.27 15.60 18.38
C ARG A 95 -11.92 16.80 17.67
N ALA A 96 -11.40 17.17 16.49
CA ALA A 96 -11.96 18.26 15.72
C ALA A 96 -13.28 17.84 15.06
N THR A 97 -13.40 16.58 14.62
CA THR A 97 -14.65 16.01 14.11
C THR A 97 -15.72 15.95 15.20
N ASP A 98 -15.37 15.53 16.42
CA ASP A 98 -16.28 15.52 17.59
C ASP A 98 -16.83 16.91 17.90
N ARG A 99 -16.11 17.98 17.53
CA ARG A 99 -16.55 19.38 17.66
C ARG A 99 -17.33 19.91 16.46
N GLY A 100 -17.75 19.04 15.55
CA GLY A 100 -18.54 19.42 14.37
C GLY A 100 -17.74 20.08 13.24
N VAL A 101 -16.39 20.03 13.28
CA VAL A 101 -15.55 20.54 12.18
C VAL A 101 -15.50 19.50 11.07
N ALA A 102 -16.50 19.52 10.20
CA ALA A 102 -16.71 18.53 9.13
C ALA A 102 -15.62 18.48 8.02
N THR A 103 -14.69 19.44 8.02
CA THR A 103 -13.74 19.66 6.91
C THR A 103 -12.42 18.91 7.02
N LEU A 104 -12.30 17.95 7.93
CA LEU A 104 -11.02 17.27 8.24
C LEU A 104 -10.84 15.89 7.62
N GLY A 105 -11.68 15.49 6.70
CA GLY A 105 -11.48 14.30 5.88
C GLY A 105 -10.88 14.64 4.51
N HIS A 106 -10.37 13.66 3.78
CA HIS A 106 -9.81 13.86 2.44
C HIS A 106 -10.92 14.19 1.42
N ASP A 107 -11.78 13.21 1.16
CA ASP A 107 -12.95 13.31 0.26
C ASP A 107 -14.26 12.96 0.99
N GLY A 108 -14.19 12.78 2.30
CA GLY A 108 -15.32 12.35 3.12
C GLY A 108 -15.46 10.83 3.26
N GLY A 109 -14.57 10.04 2.66
CA GLY A 109 -14.65 8.58 2.66
C GLY A 109 -14.68 7.95 4.05
N VAL A 110 -14.04 8.56 5.06
CA VAL A 110 -14.10 8.09 6.45
C VAL A 110 -15.50 8.24 7.04
N HIS A 111 -16.20 9.34 6.74
CA HIS A 111 -17.57 9.59 7.22
C HIS A 111 -18.57 8.68 6.51
N VAL A 112 -18.35 8.43 5.22
CA VAL A 112 -19.13 7.43 4.46
C VAL A 112 -18.92 6.04 5.05
N SER A 113 -17.69 5.68 5.42
CA SER A 113 -17.39 4.38 6.03
C SER A 113 -18.04 4.23 7.42
N ASP A 114 -18.01 5.28 8.25
CA ASP A 114 -18.70 5.29 9.55
C ASP A 114 -20.22 5.11 9.38
N GLN A 115 -20.83 5.89 8.49
CA GLN A 115 -22.25 5.78 8.21
C GLN A 115 -22.62 4.41 7.61
N ALA A 116 -21.79 3.84 6.72
CA ALA A 116 -22.01 2.53 6.14
C ALA A 116 -22.01 1.41 7.20
N VAL A 117 -21.13 1.51 8.21
CA VAL A 117 -21.16 0.59 9.38
C VAL A 117 -22.47 0.72 10.15
N ARG A 118 -22.96 1.93 10.39
CA ARG A 118 -24.24 2.15 11.09
C ARG A 118 -25.42 1.55 10.31
N VAL A 119 -25.44 1.76 9.00
CA VAL A 119 -26.45 1.17 8.07
C VAL A 119 -26.41 -0.35 8.17
N LEU A 120 -25.21 -0.96 8.04
CA LEU A 120 -25.06 -2.42 8.11
C LEU A 120 -25.49 -2.98 9.47
N LEU A 121 -25.13 -2.33 10.57
CA LEU A 121 -25.52 -2.76 11.94
C LEU A 121 -27.01 -2.59 12.19
N ALA A 122 -27.71 -1.69 11.48
CA ALA A 122 -29.16 -1.58 11.48
C ALA A 122 -29.87 -2.67 10.66
N GLY A 123 -29.11 -3.45 9.88
CA GLY A 123 -29.65 -4.52 9.03
C GLY A 123 -29.97 -4.06 7.58
N ASP A 124 -29.57 -2.84 7.22
CA ASP A 124 -29.79 -2.27 5.88
C ASP A 124 -28.56 -2.42 4.99
N ASP A 125 -28.76 -2.35 3.66
CA ASP A 125 -27.68 -2.49 2.69
C ASP A 125 -26.91 -1.16 2.50
N PRO A 126 -25.61 -1.12 2.83
CA PRO A 126 -24.78 0.06 2.62
C PRO A 126 -24.64 0.49 1.15
N TYR A 127 -24.79 -0.41 0.20
CA TYR A 127 -24.70 -0.10 -1.24
C TYR A 127 -25.98 0.50 -1.82
N GLN A 128 -27.06 0.53 -1.03
CA GLN A 128 -28.31 1.25 -1.38
C GLN A 128 -28.51 2.53 -0.56
N ALA A 129 -27.63 2.78 0.42
CA ALA A 129 -27.80 3.88 1.33
C ALA A 129 -27.40 5.24 0.73
N SER A 130 -28.01 6.31 1.24
CA SER A 130 -27.59 7.68 0.97
C SER A 130 -26.66 8.20 2.06
N TYR A 131 -25.56 8.77 1.66
CA TYR A 131 -24.54 9.38 2.53
C TYR A 131 -24.60 10.91 2.50
N ALA A 132 -25.66 11.47 1.92
CA ALA A 132 -25.82 12.93 1.75
C ALA A 132 -25.79 13.67 3.09
N GLN A 133 -26.33 13.07 4.16
CA GLN A 133 -26.31 13.68 5.49
C GLN A 133 -24.89 13.67 6.10
N ALA A 134 -24.15 12.56 5.97
CA ALA A 134 -22.79 12.45 6.47
C ALA A 134 -21.82 13.41 5.75
N LEU A 135 -22.15 13.80 4.52
CA LEU A 135 -21.38 14.71 3.67
C LEU A 135 -22.06 16.08 3.49
N ALA A 136 -22.98 16.46 4.37
CA ALA A 136 -23.72 17.72 4.26
C ALA A 136 -22.76 18.91 4.13
N GLY A 137 -22.91 19.67 3.03
CA GLY A 137 -22.05 20.81 2.71
C GLY A 137 -20.64 20.46 2.21
N TRP A 138 -20.30 19.16 2.09
CA TRP A 138 -18.98 18.74 1.62
C TRP A 138 -18.92 18.73 0.09
N ARG A 139 -18.10 19.61 -0.45
CA ARG A 139 -17.85 19.69 -1.90
C ARG A 139 -16.43 19.22 -2.21
N ILE A 140 -16.27 18.56 -3.35
CA ILE A 140 -14.96 18.22 -3.89
C ILE A 140 -14.48 19.29 -4.86
N ASP A 141 -13.17 19.48 -4.96
CA ASP A 141 -12.59 20.32 -6.00
C ASP A 141 -12.42 19.54 -7.30
N VAL A 142 -12.98 20.05 -8.39
CA VAL A 142 -12.82 19.51 -9.73
C VAL A 142 -12.29 20.63 -10.61
N GLN A 143 -10.98 20.61 -10.89
CA GLN A 143 -10.29 21.62 -11.70
C GLN A 143 -10.46 23.07 -11.18
N GLY A 144 -10.33 23.26 -9.87
CA GLY A 144 -10.50 24.57 -9.24
C GLY A 144 -11.96 25.02 -9.06
N ARG A 145 -12.94 24.14 -9.33
CA ARG A 145 -14.38 24.41 -9.15
C ARG A 145 -14.99 23.47 -8.12
N PRO A 146 -15.74 24.01 -7.15
CA PRO A 146 -16.43 23.17 -6.17
C PRO A 146 -17.59 22.42 -6.84
N ALA A 147 -17.58 21.09 -6.77
CA ALA A 147 -18.61 20.19 -7.27
C ALA A 147 -19.29 19.43 -6.12
N PRO A 148 -20.53 18.93 -6.31
CA PRO A 148 -21.14 17.99 -5.37
C PRO A 148 -20.24 16.78 -5.17
N ASN A 149 -20.19 16.28 -3.93
CA ASN A 149 -19.41 15.09 -3.62
C ASN A 149 -20.19 13.83 -4.07
N PRO A 150 -19.68 13.04 -5.04
CA PRO A 150 -20.38 11.87 -5.54
C PRO A 150 -20.49 10.73 -4.52
N LEU A 151 -19.62 10.72 -3.50
CA LEU A 151 -19.72 9.78 -2.37
C LEU A 151 -21.05 9.93 -1.58
N ALA A 152 -21.77 11.03 -1.76
CA ALA A 152 -23.08 11.20 -1.13
C ALA A 152 -24.11 10.13 -1.56
N ARG A 153 -23.87 9.43 -2.67
CA ARG A 153 -24.78 8.41 -3.23
C ARG A 153 -24.15 7.03 -3.36
N HIS A 154 -22.85 6.88 -3.03
CA HIS A 154 -22.11 5.65 -3.31
C HIS A 154 -21.24 5.23 -2.13
N TYR A 155 -21.21 3.93 -1.85
CA TYR A 155 -20.20 3.29 -0.99
C TYR A 155 -19.16 2.60 -1.89
N PRO A 156 -18.05 3.27 -2.28
CA PRO A 156 -17.19 2.80 -3.36
C PRO A 156 -16.13 1.79 -2.91
N TYR A 157 -16.20 1.28 -1.70
CA TYR A 157 -15.19 0.39 -1.16
C TYR A 157 -15.62 -1.07 -1.23
N TRP A 158 -14.64 -1.96 -1.35
CA TRP A 158 -14.88 -3.39 -1.21
C TRP A 158 -15.24 -3.73 0.24
N PRO A 159 -16.11 -4.75 0.50
CA PRO A 159 -16.72 -4.92 1.83
C PRO A 159 -15.78 -5.31 2.97
N GLY A 160 -14.52 -5.67 2.70
CA GLY A 160 -13.58 -6.07 3.75
C GLY A 160 -13.27 -4.98 4.77
N SER A 161 -13.21 -3.70 4.36
CA SER A 161 -13.07 -2.59 5.31
C SER A 161 -14.32 -2.43 6.17
N LEU A 162 -15.51 -2.56 5.55
CA LEU A 162 -16.79 -2.50 6.25
C LEU A 162 -16.93 -3.63 7.27
N ALA A 163 -16.58 -4.88 6.87
CA ALA A 163 -16.62 -6.04 7.75
C ALA A 163 -15.65 -5.88 8.94
N LEU A 164 -14.43 -5.36 8.69
CA LEU A 164 -13.46 -5.09 9.74
C LEU A 164 -13.96 -4.02 10.72
N LEU A 165 -14.49 -2.92 10.21
CA LEU A 165 -15.04 -1.84 11.01
C LEU A 165 -16.25 -2.35 11.81
N ALA A 166 -17.21 -3.03 11.18
CA ALA A 166 -18.40 -3.55 11.85
C ALA A 166 -18.05 -4.55 12.98
N ALA A 167 -17.04 -5.40 12.76
CA ALA A 167 -16.57 -6.36 13.77
C ALA A 167 -15.97 -5.69 15.02
N VAL A 168 -15.34 -4.51 14.86
CA VAL A 168 -14.74 -3.77 15.98
C VAL A 168 -15.72 -2.75 16.57
N GLU A 169 -16.40 -2.00 15.73
CA GLU A 169 -17.29 -0.91 16.15
C GLU A 169 -18.64 -1.42 16.69
N GLY A 170 -19.16 -2.53 16.14
CA GLY A 170 -20.45 -3.08 16.58
C GLY A 170 -20.51 -3.35 18.09
N PRO A 171 -19.56 -4.13 18.66
CA PRO A 171 -19.52 -4.33 20.11
C PRO A 171 -19.34 -3.03 20.91
N LEU A 172 -18.52 -2.09 20.43
CA LEU A 172 -18.30 -0.81 21.12
C LEU A 172 -19.57 0.05 21.09
N ARG A 173 -20.29 0.10 19.98
CA ARG A 173 -21.56 0.81 19.85
C ARG A 173 -22.65 0.18 20.72
N ALA A 174 -22.70 -1.15 20.83
CA ALA A 174 -23.60 -1.85 21.73
C ALA A 174 -23.34 -1.52 23.21
N LEU A 175 -22.12 -1.10 23.57
CA LEU A 175 -21.74 -0.61 24.89
C LEU A 175 -21.96 0.91 25.07
N GLY A 176 -22.55 1.59 24.09
CA GLY A 176 -22.82 3.03 24.13
C GLY A 176 -21.66 3.93 23.71
N HIS A 177 -20.59 3.35 23.15
CA HIS A 177 -19.48 4.14 22.59
C HIS A 177 -19.73 4.49 21.13
N ASP A 178 -19.17 5.60 20.66
CA ASP A 178 -19.21 6.03 19.27
C ASP A 178 -17.77 6.11 18.70
N PRO A 179 -17.19 4.96 18.27
CA PRO A 179 -15.83 4.90 17.80
C PRO A 179 -15.68 5.59 16.43
N ASP A 180 -14.55 6.28 16.23
CA ASP A 180 -14.16 6.86 14.94
C ASP A 180 -13.33 5.83 14.17
N PRO A 181 -13.63 5.52 12.88
CA PRO A 181 -12.90 4.55 12.05
C PRO A 181 -11.39 4.82 11.98
N ARG A 182 -10.97 6.09 12.09
CA ARG A 182 -9.56 6.50 12.11
C ARG A 182 -8.77 5.86 13.24
N VAL A 183 -9.41 5.60 14.38
CA VAL A 183 -8.77 4.96 15.54
C VAL A 183 -8.34 3.54 15.19
N LEU A 184 -9.21 2.77 14.52
CA LEU A 184 -8.87 1.42 14.07
C LEU A 184 -7.76 1.43 13.02
N TYR A 185 -7.85 2.31 12.01
CA TYR A 185 -6.82 2.43 10.97
C TYR A 185 -5.46 2.78 11.57
N LEU A 186 -5.43 3.73 12.50
CA LEU A 186 -4.23 4.13 13.22
C LEU A 186 -3.67 2.99 14.08
N LEU A 187 -4.53 2.25 14.78
CA LEU A 187 -4.12 1.11 15.58
C LEU A 187 -3.44 0.04 14.72
N VAL A 188 -4.08 -0.37 13.61
CA VAL A 188 -3.50 -1.35 12.68
C VAL A 188 -2.16 -0.84 12.12
N TYR A 189 -2.11 0.42 11.73
CA TYR A 189 -0.88 1.04 11.21
C TYR A 189 0.27 1.02 12.22
N CYS A 190 0.01 1.43 13.46
CA CYS A 190 1.01 1.44 14.52
C CYS A 190 1.48 0.02 14.89
N LEU A 191 0.55 -0.93 15.03
CA LEU A 191 0.89 -2.31 15.35
C LEU A 191 1.75 -2.96 14.26
N VAL A 192 1.36 -2.82 12.99
CA VAL A 192 2.13 -3.34 11.86
C VAL A 192 3.46 -2.60 11.72
N GLY A 193 3.48 -1.29 11.95
CA GLY A 193 4.70 -0.49 11.91
C GLY A 193 5.71 -0.92 12.98
N LEU A 194 5.29 -1.06 14.23
CA LEU A 194 6.14 -1.54 15.32
C LEU A 194 6.62 -2.98 15.08
N TRP A 195 5.74 -3.85 14.59
CA TRP A 195 6.11 -5.22 14.22
C TRP A 195 7.13 -5.25 13.08
N LEU A 196 6.95 -4.44 12.03
CA LEU A 196 7.89 -4.33 10.91
C LEU A 196 9.24 -3.78 11.38
N ALA A 197 9.25 -2.77 12.27
CA ALA A 197 10.45 -2.21 12.86
C ALA A 197 11.21 -3.24 13.71
N ALA A 198 10.50 -3.94 14.60
CA ALA A 198 11.09 -4.99 15.42
C ALA A 198 11.66 -6.13 14.56
N TRP A 199 10.93 -6.53 13.51
CA TRP A 199 11.41 -7.53 12.56
C TRP A 199 12.64 -7.04 11.78
N SER A 200 12.64 -5.81 11.27
CA SER A 200 13.75 -5.20 10.54
C SER A 200 15.02 -5.14 11.39
N LEU A 201 14.91 -4.73 12.64
CA LEU A 201 16.03 -4.71 13.58
C LEU A 201 16.59 -6.10 13.85
N ARG A 202 15.74 -7.14 13.94
CA ARG A 202 16.19 -8.53 14.17
C ARG A 202 16.84 -9.13 12.92
N ALA A 203 16.24 -8.91 11.76
CA ALA A 203 16.63 -9.57 10.52
C ALA A 203 17.74 -8.83 9.75
N ARG A 204 17.84 -7.52 9.93
CA ARG A 204 18.72 -6.66 9.13
C ARG A 204 19.60 -5.73 9.96
N GLY A 205 19.31 -5.54 11.22
CA GLY A 205 20.06 -4.65 12.11
C GLY A 205 19.78 -3.16 11.92
N HIS A 206 18.83 -2.76 11.05
CA HIS A 206 18.49 -1.36 10.77
C HIS A 206 16.99 -1.14 10.56
N LEU A 207 16.52 0.11 10.81
CA LEU A 207 15.12 0.51 10.72
C LEU A 207 14.74 1.10 9.35
N GLY A 208 15.67 1.35 8.44
CA GLY A 208 15.47 2.15 7.24
C GLY A 208 14.20 1.80 6.46
N LEU A 209 13.86 0.51 6.38
CA LEU A 209 12.65 0.08 5.71
C LEU A 209 11.37 0.40 6.48
N ALA A 210 11.35 0.14 7.80
CA ALA A 210 10.18 0.46 8.62
C ALA A 210 9.92 1.97 8.62
N LEU A 211 10.99 2.77 8.66
CA LEU A 211 10.90 4.22 8.51
C LEU A 211 10.35 4.62 7.14
N ALA A 212 10.87 4.05 6.05
CA ALA A 212 10.42 4.36 4.69
C ALA A 212 8.95 4.00 4.45
N VAL A 213 8.45 2.92 5.03
CA VAL A 213 7.06 2.48 4.90
C VAL A 213 6.14 3.25 5.85
N CYS A 214 6.52 3.42 7.12
CA CYS A 214 5.63 3.94 8.15
C CYS A 214 5.79 5.43 8.43
N LEU A 215 6.89 6.07 8.03
CA LEU A 215 7.05 7.52 8.14
C LEU A 215 7.08 8.18 6.76
N ASN A 216 6.45 7.54 5.79
CA ASN A 216 6.30 8.08 4.45
C ASN A 216 5.50 9.39 4.49
N PRO A 217 6.08 10.53 4.08
CA PRO A 217 5.40 11.82 4.12
C PRO A 217 4.21 11.90 3.15
N LEU A 218 4.13 11.01 2.18
CA LEU A 218 2.99 10.91 1.26
C LEU A 218 1.76 10.28 1.94
N LEU A 219 1.94 9.32 2.85
CA LEU A 219 0.87 8.60 3.53
C LEU A 219 0.39 9.32 4.80
N LEU A 220 1.31 9.83 5.62
CA LEU A 220 0.98 10.36 6.95
C LEU A 220 -0.17 11.38 6.97
N PRO A 221 -0.25 12.40 6.09
CA PRO A 221 -1.35 13.35 6.11
C PRO A 221 -2.71 12.70 5.81
N TYR A 222 -2.73 11.66 5.00
CA TYR A 222 -3.94 10.93 4.63
C TYR A 222 -4.36 9.92 5.70
N LEU A 223 -3.39 9.34 6.43
CA LEU A 223 -3.65 8.56 7.64
C LEU A 223 -4.44 9.38 8.67
N TRP A 224 -4.03 10.63 8.92
CA TRP A 224 -4.74 11.52 9.86
C TRP A 224 -6.18 11.80 9.41
N GLN A 225 -6.40 11.85 8.10
CA GLN A 225 -7.70 12.10 7.48
C GLN A 225 -8.57 10.83 7.40
N GLY A 226 -8.05 9.67 7.75
CA GLY A 226 -8.79 8.42 7.79
C GLY A 226 -8.90 7.70 6.45
N VAL A 227 -7.90 7.83 5.57
CA VAL A 227 -7.86 7.05 4.33
C VAL A 227 -7.54 5.59 4.66
N ASN A 228 -8.34 4.66 4.14
CA ASN A 228 -8.22 3.22 4.40
C ASN A 228 -7.04 2.54 3.68
N ASP A 229 -6.31 3.26 2.83
CA ASP A 229 -5.10 2.74 2.14
C ASP A 229 -4.00 2.26 3.11
N VAL A 230 -4.03 2.72 4.35
CA VAL A 230 -3.14 2.22 5.43
C VAL A 230 -3.30 0.70 5.66
N LEU A 231 -4.49 0.16 5.45
CA LEU A 231 -4.75 -1.28 5.54
C LEU A 231 -4.09 -2.05 4.38
N LEU A 232 -4.00 -1.42 3.19
CA LEU A 232 -3.29 -1.98 2.03
C LEU A 232 -1.79 -2.04 2.30
N VAL A 233 -1.21 -0.96 2.83
CA VAL A 233 0.21 -0.89 3.23
C VAL A 233 0.51 -1.95 4.30
N ALA A 234 -0.35 -2.10 5.30
CA ALA A 234 -0.23 -3.12 6.32
C ALA A 234 -0.25 -4.54 5.73
N GLY A 235 -1.20 -4.84 4.85
CA GLY A 235 -1.30 -6.12 4.16
C GLY A 235 -0.06 -6.43 3.32
N LEU A 236 0.44 -5.46 2.54
CA LEU A 236 1.67 -5.61 1.77
C LEU A 236 2.90 -5.85 2.66
N ALA A 237 3.02 -5.16 3.79
CA ALA A 237 4.12 -5.36 4.73
C ALA A 237 4.11 -6.79 5.32
N VAL A 238 2.92 -7.27 5.74
CA VAL A 238 2.76 -8.65 6.23
C VAL A 238 3.09 -9.66 5.12
N ALA A 239 2.58 -9.45 3.90
CA ALA A 239 2.85 -10.31 2.75
C ALA A 239 4.36 -10.39 2.43
N ALA A 240 5.05 -9.26 2.39
CA ALA A 240 6.48 -9.22 2.08
C ALA A 240 7.33 -9.92 3.15
N VAL A 241 7.04 -9.72 4.43
CA VAL A 241 7.72 -10.43 5.53
C VAL A 241 7.40 -11.93 5.51
N ALA A 242 6.15 -12.31 5.20
CA ALA A 242 5.75 -13.71 5.05
C ALA A 242 6.51 -14.39 3.89
N LEU A 243 6.62 -13.71 2.73
CA LEU A 243 7.43 -14.16 1.60
C LEU A 243 8.91 -14.28 1.98
N ALA A 244 9.47 -13.33 2.70
CA ALA A 244 10.85 -13.38 3.16
C ALA A 244 11.11 -14.60 4.09
N ARG A 245 10.08 -15.03 4.83
CA ARG A 245 10.11 -16.19 5.76
C ARG A 245 9.62 -17.50 5.15
N ASN A 246 9.42 -17.59 3.84
CA ASN A 246 8.84 -18.77 3.17
C ASN A 246 7.41 -19.14 3.59
N ARG A 247 6.66 -18.25 4.24
CA ARG A 247 5.27 -18.47 4.66
C ARG A 247 4.31 -18.03 3.56
N VAL A 248 4.26 -18.79 2.46
CA VAL A 248 3.58 -18.38 1.22
C VAL A 248 2.06 -18.26 1.40
N VAL A 249 1.43 -19.17 2.18
CA VAL A 249 0.00 -19.13 2.49
C VAL A 249 -0.35 -17.85 3.26
N LEU A 250 0.46 -17.48 4.26
CA LEU A 250 0.25 -16.24 5.01
C LEU A 250 0.41 -14.99 4.12
N ALA A 251 1.35 -15.05 3.15
CA ALA A 251 1.48 -13.96 2.18
C ALA A 251 0.22 -13.85 1.30
N GLY A 252 -0.32 -14.98 0.84
CA GLY A 252 -1.58 -15.02 0.11
C GLY A 252 -2.73 -14.43 0.93
N LEU A 253 -2.90 -14.87 2.17
CA LEU A 253 -3.95 -14.37 3.07
C LEU A 253 -3.84 -12.85 3.28
N ALA A 254 -2.63 -12.33 3.48
CA ALA A 254 -2.40 -10.89 3.69
C ALA A 254 -2.73 -10.08 2.42
N ILE A 255 -2.37 -10.57 1.22
CA ILE A 255 -2.75 -9.95 -0.06
C ILE A 255 -4.28 -10.00 -0.22
N GLY A 256 -4.91 -11.17 0.01
CA GLY A 256 -6.36 -11.32 -0.10
C GLY A 256 -7.13 -10.41 0.87
N ALA A 257 -6.66 -10.29 2.12
CA ALA A 257 -7.22 -9.36 3.10
C ALA A 257 -7.10 -7.90 2.63
N ALA A 258 -5.98 -7.51 2.05
CA ALA A 258 -5.82 -6.16 1.52
C ALA A 258 -6.70 -5.91 0.29
N VAL A 259 -6.86 -6.88 -0.63
CA VAL A 259 -7.80 -6.79 -1.76
C VAL A 259 -9.24 -6.69 -1.27
N SER A 260 -9.60 -7.38 -0.17
CA SER A 260 -10.95 -7.31 0.41
C SER A 260 -11.28 -5.91 0.97
N VAL A 261 -10.28 -5.10 1.28
CA VAL A 261 -10.47 -3.69 1.67
C VAL A 261 -10.69 -2.80 0.45
N LYS A 262 -9.90 -3.01 -0.61
CA LYS A 262 -9.95 -2.15 -1.80
C LYS A 262 -9.39 -2.90 -3.02
N LEU A 263 -10.16 -2.98 -4.09
CA LEU A 263 -9.76 -3.65 -5.34
C LEU A 263 -8.50 -3.06 -5.98
N LEU A 264 -8.02 -1.93 -5.47
CA LEU A 264 -6.76 -1.31 -5.89
C LEU A 264 -5.60 -2.32 -5.93
N LEU A 265 -5.58 -3.31 -5.04
CA LEU A 265 -4.55 -4.36 -4.99
C LEU A 265 -4.86 -5.59 -5.85
N ALA A 266 -5.95 -5.62 -6.61
CA ALA A 266 -6.25 -6.73 -7.51
C ALA A 266 -5.11 -7.06 -8.50
N PRO A 267 -4.40 -6.09 -9.09
CA PRO A 267 -3.22 -6.36 -9.92
C PRO A 267 -2.10 -7.10 -9.17
N VAL A 268 -1.90 -6.79 -7.89
CA VAL A 268 -0.89 -7.47 -7.04
C VAL A 268 -1.31 -8.92 -6.76
N ALA A 269 -2.59 -9.14 -6.44
CA ALA A 269 -3.13 -10.48 -6.24
C ALA A 269 -3.02 -11.32 -7.52
N TRP A 270 -3.34 -10.75 -8.68
CA TRP A 270 -3.17 -11.38 -9.98
C TRP A 270 -1.72 -11.81 -10.22
N LEU A 271 -0.76 -10.89 -10.04
CA LEU A 271 0.66 -11.21 -10.22
C LEU A 271 1.14 -12.26 -9.22
N PHE A 272 0.59 -12.27 -8.01
CA PHE A 272 0.87 -13.32 -7.01
C PHE A 272 0.36 -14.70 -7.47
N LEU A 273 -0.85 -14.79 -8.05
CA LEU A 273 -1.37 -16.03 -8.63
C LEU A 273 -0.53 -16.51 -9.82
N VAL A 274 -0.12 -15.59 -10.70
CA VAL A 274 0.81 -15.88 -11.81
C VAL A 274 2.14 -16.40 -11.28
N TRP A 275 2.68 -15.80 -10.23
CA TRP A 275 3.90 -16.23 -9.57
C TRP A 275 3.76 -17.65 -8.99
N LEU A 276 2.63 -17.99 -8.34
CA LEU A 276 2.35 -19.34 -7.86
C LEU A 276 2.36 -20.36 -9.01
N ALA A 277 1.64 -20.06 -10.09
CA ALA A 277 1.57 -20.93 -11.27
C ALA A 277 2.95 -21.15 -11.90
N ALA A 278 3.75 -20.07 -12.04
CA ALA A 278 5.11 -20.16 -12.55
C ALA A 278 6.03 -21.01 -11.64
N ARG A 279 5.85 -20.94 -10.32
CA ARG A 279 6.61 -21.74 -9.33
C ARG A 279 6.24 -23.22 -9.40
N VAL A 280 4.95 -23.54 -9.59
CA VAL A 280 4.48 -24.93 -9.83
C VAL A 280 5.09 -25.48 -11.11
N ARG A 281 5.04 -24.71 -12.23
CA ARG A 281 5.64 -25.10 -13.49
C ARG A 281 7.13 -25.41 -13.38
N GLN A 282 7.86 -24.68 -12.51
CA GLN A 282 9.30 -24.92 -12.27
C GLN A 282 9.59 -26.03 -11.26
N GLY A 283 8.58 -26.75 -10.76
CA GLY A 283 8.75 -27.78 -9.73
C GLY A 283 9.19 -27.23 -8.35
N ARG A 284 9.08 -25.92 -8.14
CA ARG A 284 9.52 -25.22 -6.91
C ARG A 284 8.41 -25.05 -5.88
N LEU A 285 7.19 -25.45 -6.20
CA LEU A 285 6.02 -25.43 -5.35
C LEU A 285 5.10 -26.59 -5.75
N GLU A 286 4.63 -27.36 -4.78
CA GLU A 286 3.65 -28.40 -4.98
C GLU A 286 2.29 -27.84 -5.38
N ARG A 287 1.56 -28.53 -6.26
CA ARG A 287 0.23 -28.11 -6.74
C ARG A 287 -0.76 -27.89 -5.59
N ALA A 288 -0.83 -28.82 -4.64
CA ALA A 288 -1.72 -28.71 -3.49
C ALA A 288 -1.41 -27.49 -2.61
N GLY A 289 -0.11 -27.18 -2.40
CA GLY A 289 0.35 -25.99 -1.70
C GLY A 289 -0.01 -24.72 -2.45
N ALA A 290 0.11 -24.71 -3.78
CA ALA A 290 -0.28 -23.59 -4.63
C ALA A 290 -1.79 -23.32 -4.56
N TRP A 291 -2.64 -24.35 -4.63
CA TRP A 291 -4.09 -24.20 -4.51
C TRP A 291 -4.51 -23.64 -3.15
N ARG A 292 -3.97 -24.17 -2.05
CA ARG A 292 -4.20 -23.62 -0.70
C ARG A 292 -3.81 -22.16 -0.61
N THR A 293 -2.70 -21.80 -1.21
CA THR A 293 -2.22 -20.41 -1.22
C THR A 293 -3.09 -19.51 -2.10
N ALA A 294 -3.50 -19.99 -3.28
CA ALA A 294 -4.41 -19.25 -4.15
C ALA A 294 -5.76 -19.01 -3.47
N ALA A 295 -6.32 -20.03 -2.82
CA ALA A 295 -7.53 -19.89 -2.01
C ALA A 295 -7.35 -18.86 -0.89
N ALA A 296 -6.23 -18.89 -0.16
CA ALA A 296 -5.94 -17.89 0.87
C ALA A 296 -5.83 -16.46 0.30
N ALA A 297 -5.35 -16.30 -0.95
CA ALA A 297 -5.22 -15.00 -1.61
C ALA A 297 -6.53 -14.47 -2.20
N THR A 298 -7.52 -15.32 -2.42
CA THR A 298 -8.80 -14.90 -3.03
C THR A 298 -9.97 -14.94 -2.03
N ALA A 299 -9.96 -15.88 -1.09
CA ALA A 299 -11.07 -16.12 -0.16
C ALA A 299 -11.49 -14.87 0.63
N PRO A 300 -10.59 -14.03 1.20
CA PRO A 300 -11.04 -12.84 1.94
C PRO A 300 -11.88 -11.90 1.10
N ALA A 301 -11.48 -11.62 -0.14
CA ALA A 301 -12.21 -10.75 -1.04
C ALA A 301 -13.55 -11.36 -1.48
N VAL A 302 -13.58 -12.67 -1.75
CA VAL A 302 -14.80 -13.38 -2.15
C VAL A 302 -15.77 -13.48 -1.00
N VAL A 303 -15.31 -13.94 0.18
CA VAL A 303 -16.17 -14.13 1.37
C VAL A 303 -16.81 -12.85 1.82
N THR A 304 -16.08 -11.72 1.79
CA THR A 304 -16.64 -10.42 2.17
C THR A 304 -17.62 -9.87 1.12
N ALA A 305 -17.46 -10.20 -0.17
CA ALA A 305 -18.35 -9.74 -1.25
C ALA A 305 -19.62 -10.59 -1.38
N LEU A 306 -19.54 -11.89 -1.05
CA LEU A 306 -20.67 -12.82 -1.26
C LEU A 306 -22.01 -12.37 -0.65
N PRO A 307 -22.07 -11.85 0.61
CA PRO A 307 -23.33 -11.39 1.19
C PRO A 307 -23.99 -10.30 0.34
N PHE A 308 -23.24 -9.33 -0.13
CA PHE A 308 -23.76 -8.19 -0.91
C PHE A 308 -24.10 -8.58 -2.34
N LEU A 309 -23.32 -9.49 -2.93
CA LEU A 309 -23.67 -10.11 -4.22
C LEU A 309 -24.95 -10.93 -4.16
N ALA A 310 -25.24 -11.55 -3.02
CA ALA A 310 -26.49 -12.29 -2.82
C ALA A 310 -27.67 -11.36 -2.47
N TRP A 311 -27.37 -10.23 -1.82
CA TRP A 311 -28.39 -9.28 -1.33
C TRP A 311 -28.90 -8.38 -2.49
N HIS A 312 -28.02 -7.49 -3.00
CA HIS A 312 -28.32 -6.59 -4.13
C HIS A 312 -27.12 -6.51 -5.09
N PRO A 313 -26.93 -7.49 -5.98
CA PRO A 313 -25.73 -7.60 -6.82
C PRO A 313 -25.50 -6.39 -7.74
N ARG A 314 -26.59 -5.77 -8.23
CA ARG A 314 -26.49 -4.62 -9.11
C ARG A 314 -25.92 -3.41 -8.38
N ASP A 315 -26.44 -3.08 -7.20
CA ASP A 315 -26.04 -1.89 -6.45
C ASP A 315 -24.62 -2.06 -5.94
N PHE A 316 -24.27 -3.24 -5.41
CA PHE A 316 -22.91 -3.59 -5.06
C PHE A 316 -21.91 -3.42 -6.21
N LEU A 317 -22.20 -3.96 -7.39
CA LEU A 317 -21.32 -3.85 -8.56
C LEU A 317 -21.27 -2.42 -9.11
N THR A 318 -22.37 -1.69 -9.04
CA THR A 318 -22.44 -0.28 -9.43
C THR A 318 -21.47 0.55 -8.58
N ASP A 319 -21.51 0.39 -7.26
CA ASP A 319 -20.70 1.17 -6.34
C ASP A 319 -19.24 0.70 -6.29
N ALA A 320 -19.03 -0.60 -6.07
CA ALA A 320 -17.70 -1.14 -5.85
C ALA A 320 -16.85 -1.24 -7.13
N VAL A 321 -17.46 -1.24 -8.32
CA VAL A 321 -16.78 -1.39 -9.61
C VAL A 321 -17.14 -0.27 -10.58
N GLY A 322 -18.42 -0.08 -10.88
CA GLY A 322 -18.90 0.87 -11.89
C GLY A 322 -18.49 2.31 -11.59
N TYR A 323 -18.61 2.70 -10.33
CA TYR A 323 -18.21 4.01 -9.83
C TYR A 323 -16.73 4.34 -10.12
N HIS A 324 -15.82 3.40 -9.86
CA HIS A 324 -14.40 3.58 -10.12
C HIS A 324 -14.02 3.56 -11.60
N LEU A 325 -14.79 2.86 -12.41
CA LEU A 325 -14.58 2.78 -13.86
C LEU A 325 -15.24 3.94 -14.64
N GLY A 326 -16.05 4.76 -13.96
CA GLY A 326 -16.80 5.84 -14.62
C GLY A 326 -17.96 5.34 -15.46
N LEU A 327 -18.56 4.21 -15.09
CA LEU A 327 -19.70 3.60 -15.80
C LEU A 327 -21.06 4.07 -15.26
N VAL A 328 -21.06 4.93 -14.26
CA VAL A 328 -22.26 5.55 -13.66
C VAL A 328 -22.20 7.07 -13.85
N ALA A 329 -23.38 7.70 -13.95
CA ALA A 329 -23.48 9.12 -14.28
C ALA A 329 -22.85 10.06 -13.23
N ASP A 330 -22.86 9.65 -11.97
CA ASP A 330 -22.30 10.36 -10.83
C ASP A 330 -21.03 9.69 -10.26
N ALA A 331 -20.27 9.03 -11.15
CA ALA A 331 -18.96 8.47 -10.80
C ALA A 331 -17.98 9.54 -10.31
N TYR A 332 -16.97 9.10 -9.58
CA TYR A 332 -15.88 10.03 -9.18
C TYR A 332 -15.27 10.69 -10.42
N PRO A 333 -15.07 12.02 -10.41
CA PRO A 333 -14.61 12.73 -11.60
C PRO A 333 -13.19 12.32 -12.02
N ILE A 334 -12.85 12.60 -13.27
CA ILE A 334 -11.47 12.54 -13.76
C ILE A 334 -10.66 13.59 -12.99
N ALA A 335 -9.74 13.12 -12.14
CA ALA A 335 -9.00 13.99 -11.22
C ALA A 335 -7.57 13.49 -10.95
N GLY A 336 -6.78 14.32 -10.29
CA GLY A 336 -5.43 13.96 -9.85
C GLY A 336 -4.36 14.13 -10.94
N HIS A 337 -3.43 13.18 -11.06
CA HIS A 337 -2.19 13.32 -11.82
C HIS A 337 -1.98 12.23 -12.88
N GLY A 338 -2.98 11.37 -13.12
CA GLY A 338 -2.94 10.32 -14.14
C GLY A 338 -3.12 10.84 -15.56
N LEU A 339 -2.95 9.92 -16.54
CA LEU A 339 -3.10 10.27 -17.95
C LEU A 339 -4.48 10.87 -18.26
N PRO A 340 -5.63 10.35 -17.80
CA PRO A 340 -6.92 10.97 -18.07
C PRO A 340 -7.02 12.41 -17.57
N ALA A 341 -6.47 12.71 -16.39
CA ALA A 341 -6.45 14.06 -15.84
C ALA A 341 -5.49 14.98 -16.60
N LEU A 342 -4.40 14.47 -17.18
CA LEU A 342 -3.51 15.23 -18.06
C LEU A 342 -4.22 15.58 -19.37
N LEU A 343 -4.93 14.61 -19.97
CA LEU A 343 -5.69 14.81 -21.21
C LEU A 343 -6.85 15.81 -21.01
N LEU A 344 -7.51 15.76 -19.86
CA LEU A 344 -8.54 16.74 -19.49
C LEU A 344 -7.96 18.16 -19.38
N ARG A 345 -6.80 18.31 -18.74
CA ARG A 345 -6.11 19.63 -18.65
C ARG A 345 -5.59 20.12 -20.00
N ALA A 346 -5.27 19.23 -20.91
CA ALA A 346 -4.82 19.55 -22.27
C ALA A 346 -6.00 19.85 -23.23
N GLY A 347 -7.25 19.77 -22.77
CA GLY A 347 -8.43 19.98 -23.60
C GLY A 347 -8.71 18.84 -24.62
N VAL A 348 -8.10 17.66 -24.42
CA VAL A 348 -8.40 16.47 -25.23
C VAL A 348 -9.67 15.77 -24.73
N LEU A 349 -9.96 15.91 -23.44
CA LEU A 349 -11.22 15.50 -22.82
C LEU A 349 -11.90 16.77 -22.30
N ASP A 350 -13.22 16.88 -22.53
CA ASP A 350 -13.96 18.09 -22.20
C ASP A 350 -14.76 17.99 -20.90
N ASP A 351 -15.20 16.76 -20.54
CA ASP A 351 -16.05 16.52 -19.37
C ASP A 351 -15.33 15.71 -18.28
N PRO A 352 -15.09 16.30 -17.09
CA PRO A 352 -14.49 15.58 -15.98
C PRO A 352 -15.40 14.47 -15.42
N PHE A 353 -16.71 14.54 -15.60
CA PHE A 353 -17.68 13.53 -15.13
C PHE A 353 -18.02 12.50 -16.21
N GLY A 354 -17.68 12.77 -17.46
CA GLY A 354 -17.90 11.88 -18.58
C GLY A 354 -17.16 10.55 -18.50
N PRO A 355 -17.50 9.58 -19.34
CA PRO A 355 -16.81 8.30 -19.41
C PRO A 355 -15.35 8.49 -19.85
N SER A 356 -14.45 7.79 -19.17
CA SER A 356 -13.03 7.82 -19.56
C SER A 356 -12.82 6.95 -20.79
N PRO A 357 -12.16 7.44 -21.86
CA PRO A 357 -11.95 6.66 -23.06
C PRO A 357 -11.06 5.44 -22.81
N LEU A 358 -11.45 4.28 -23.35
CA LEU A 358 -10.74 3.01 -23.13
C LEU A 358 -9.26 3.07 -23.55
N TRP A 359 -8.94 3.81 -24.61
CA TRP A 359 -7.57 3.97 -25.11
C TRP A 359 -6.67 4.73 -24.12
N ALA A 360 -7.22 5.61 -23.27
CA ALA A 360 -6.49 6.37 -22.28
C ALA A 360 -6.46 5.69 -20.90
N THR A 361 -7.30 4.69 -20.67
CA THR A 361 -7.47 4.03 -19.37
C THR A 361 -7.23 2.53 -19.45
N ALA A 362 -8.24 1.77 -19.85
CA ALA A 362 -8.24 0.31 -19.75
C ALA A 362 -7.19 -0.37 -20.63
N LEU A 363 -7.00 0.09 -21.88
CA LEU A 363 -6.04 -0.54 -22.79
C LEU A 363 -4.59 -0.41 -22.33
N PRO A 364 -4.08 0.79 -21.97
CA PRO A 364 -2.72 0.90 -21.48
C PRO A 364 -2.54 0.27 -20.10
N ALA A 365 -3.54 0.32 -19.21
CA ALA A 365 -3.49 -0.39 -17.93
C ALA A 365 -3.41 -1.91 -18.12
N ALA A 366 -4.19 -2.47 -19.06
CA ALA A 366 -4.10 -3.88 -19.43
C ALA A 366 -2.74 -4.25 -20.03
N ALA A 367 -2.16 -3.40 -20.88
CA ALA A 367 -0.82 -3.61 -21.44
C ALA A 367 0.24 -3.67 -20.34
N VAL A 368 0.20 -2.75 -19.35
CA VAL A 368 1.10 -2.76 -18.19
C VAL A 368 0.95 -4.04 -17.38
N LEU A 369 -0.30 -4.47 -17.12
CA LEU A 369 -0.58 -5.71 -16.40
C LEU A 369 -0.08 -6.95 -17.14
N LEU A 370 -0.27 -7.01 -18.45
CA LEU A 370 0.20 -8.12 -19.30
C LEU A 370 1.73 -8.19 -19.35
N LEU A 371 2.41 -7.04 -19.46
CA LEU A 371 3.88 -6.98 -19.40
C LEU A 371 4.39 -7.46 -18.03
N GLY A 372 3.77 -7.03 -16.95
CA GLY A 372 4.09 -7.49 -15.60
C GLY A 372 3.84 -9.00 -15.42
N THR A 373 2.74 -9.49 -15.96
CA THR A 373 2.39 -10.92 -15.98
C THR A 373 3.46 -11.73 -16.71
N TRP A 374 3.83 -11.32 -17.91
CA TRP A 374 4.89 -11.95 -18.69
C TRP A 374 6.21 -11.96 -17.93
N TRP A 375 6.59 -10.84 -17.30
CA TRP A 375 7.84 -10.72 -16.56
C TRP A 375 7.90 -11.63 -15.35
N VAL A 376 6.83 -11.64 -14.52
CA VAL A 376 6.72 -12.53 -13.35
C VAL A 376 6.72 -14.00 -13.76
N TRP A 377 6.05 -14.33 -14.87
CA TRP A 377 6.04 -15.70 -15.42
C TRP A 377 7.42 -16.18 -15.82
N ARG A 378 8.21 -15.31 -16.43
CA ARG A 378 9.59 -15.61 -16.87
C ARG A 378 10.58 -15.64 -15.71
N HIS A 379 10.39 -14.77 -14.72
CA HIS A 379 11.32 -14.56 -13.62
C HIS A 379 10.63 -14.66 -12.25
N PRO A 380 10.14 -15.86 -11.81
CA PRO A 380 9.30 -16.01 -10.63
C PRO A 380 10.10 -15.97 -9.31
N GLY A 381 10.94 -14.95 -9.15
CA GLY A 381 11.59 -14.58 -7.92
C GLY A 381 10.65 -13.80 -6.99
N ARG A 382 10.74 -13.98 -5.67
CA ARG A 382 9.93 -13.21 -4.71
C ARG A 382 10.21 -11.72 -4.78
N ARG A 383 11.48 -11.34 -4.91
CA ARG A 383 11.87 -9.95 -5.10
C ARG A 383 11.29 -9.40 -6.40
N THR A 384 11.36 -10.16 -7.48
CA THR A 384 10.77 -9.79 -8.77
C THR A 384 9.27 -9.58 -8.64
N LEU A 385 8.56 -10.47 -7.93
CA LEU A 385 7.13 -10.31 -7.67
C LEU A 385 6.82 -8.95 -7.04
N LEU A 386 7.48 -8.58 -5.95
CA LEU A 386 7.22 -7.31 -5.25
C LEU A 386 7.62 -6.09 -6.10
N TRP A 387 8.77 -6.15 -6.80
CA TRP A 387 9.19 -5.09 -7.72
C TRP A 387 8.19 -4.86 -8.84
N VAL A 388 7.83 -5.94 -9.53
CA VAL A 388 6.87 -5.87 -10.65
C VAL A 388 5.49 -5.46 -10.15
N SER A 389 5.08 -5.93 -8.96
CA SER A 389 3.83 -5.49 -8.34
C SER A 389 3.79 -3.97 -8.11
N GLY A 390 4.86 -3.39 -7.61
CA GLY A 390 4.94 -1.94 -7.43
C GLY A 390 4.90 -1.17 -8.75
N LEU A 391 5.66 -1.62 -9.76
CA LEU A 391 5.68 -0.98 -11.08
C LEU A 391 4.34 -1.10 -11.81
N VAL A 392 3.74 -2.30 -11.79
CA VAL A 392 2.44 -2.55 -12.42
C VAL A 392 1.35 -1.75 -11.73
N LEU A 393 1.33 -1.73 -10.40
CA LEU A 393 0.34 -0.97 -9.67
C LEU A 393 0.46 0.53 -9.96
N GLY A 394 1.69 1.08 -9.95
CA GLY A 394 1.93 2.48 -10.32
C GLY A 394 1.48 2.80 -11.75
N GLY A 395 1.79 1.90 -12.70
CA GLY A 395 1.36 2.06 -14.10
C GLY A 395 -0.16 1.96 -14.27
N VAL A 396 -0.81 0.98 -13.66
CA VAL A 396 -2.29 0.83 -13.71
C VAL A 396 -2.97 2.07 -13.10
N LEU A 397 -2.46 2.56 -11.98
CA LEU A 397 -2.99 3.77 -11.33
C LEU A 397 -2.79 5.02 -12.16
N PHE A 398 -1.66 5.16 -12.87
CA PHE A 398 -1.41 6.29 -13.76
C PHE A 398 -2.46 6.39 -14.89
N PHE A 399 -3.00 5.26 -15.32
CA PHE A 399 -4.07 5.18 -16.33
C PHE A 399 -5.47 5.15 -15.71
N HIS A 400 -5.59 5.17 -14.38
CA HIS A 400 -6.89 5.26 -13.71
C HIS A 400 -7.47 6.67 -13.82
N ARG A 401 -8.82 6.77 -13.90
CA ARG A 401 -9.52 8.06 -14.08
C ARG A 401 -9.25 9.04 -12.92
N SER A 402 -9.05 8.54 -11.72
CA SER A 402 -8.70 9.35 -10.55
C SER A 402 -7.41 8.82 -9.93
N PHE A 403 -6.28 9.40 -10.31
CA PHE A 403 -4.98 9.08 -9.73
C PHE A 403 -4.55 10.19 -8.79
N MET A 404 -4.93 10.05 -7.54
CA MET A 404 -4.57 11.00 -6.48
C MET A 404 -3.12 10.81 -6.05
N PHE A 405 -2.49 11.89 -5.59
CA PHE A 405 -1.08 11.88 -5.21
C PHE A 405 -0.74 10.82 -4.14
N TYR A 406 -1.64 10.58 -3.18
CA TYR A 406 -1.44 9.58 -2.14
C TYR A 406 -1.49 8.12 -2.64
N TYR A 407 -2.08 7.86 -3.80
CA TYR A 407 -2.04 6.51 -4.39
C TYR A 407 -0.63 6.04 -4.76
N VAL A 408 0.34 6.97 -4.89
CA VAL A 408 1.76 6.63 -5.12
C VAL A 408 2.35 5.86 -3.94
N ASP A 409 1.78 6.02 -2.74
CA ASP A 409 2.29 5.38 -1.53
C ASP A 409 2.25 3.85 -1.59
N VAL A 410 1.17 3.25 -2.10
CA VAL A 410 1.01 1.79 -2.15
C VAL A 410 2.03 1.14 -3.10
N PRO A 411 2.20 1.59 -4.37
CA PRO A 411 3.29 1.09 -5.23
C PRO A 411 4.68 1.38 -4.68
N ALA A 412 4.93 2.55 -4.10
CA ALA A 412 6.21 2.88 -3.47
C ALA A 412 6.53 1.94 -2.31
N THR A 413 5.52 1.61 -1.49
CA THR A 413 5.64 0.61 -0.43
C THR A 413 6.00 -0.77 -0.97
N ALA A 414 5.36 -1.24 -2.05
CA ALA A 414 5.70 -2.52 -2.67
C ALA A 414 7.16 -2.55 -3.17
N LEU A 415 7.62 -1.46 -3.79
CA LEU A 415 9.00 -1.30 -4.23
C LEU A 415 9.99 -1.30 -3.06
N ALA A 416 9.70 -0.56 -1.99
CA ALA A 416 10.53 -0.54 -0.78
C ALA A 416 10.59 -1.93 -0.12
N LEU A 417 9.45 -2.61 -0.02
CA LEU A 417 9.35 -3.96 0.55
C LEU A 417 10.08 -5.02 -0.28
N ALA A 418 10.26 -4.82 -1.59
CA ALA A 418 11.08 -5.70 -2.42
C ALA A 418 12.54 -5.77 -1.95
N ALA A 419 13.03 -4.73 -1.27
CA ALA A 419 14.34 -4.76 -0.64
C ALA A 419 14.43 -5.75 0.54
N LEU A 420 13.29 -6.17 1.14
CA LEU A 420 13.25 -7.19 2.20
C LEU A 420 13.66 -8.57 1.72
N VAL A 421 13.34 -8.89 0.49
CA VAL A 421 13.59 -10.22 -0.06
C VAL A 421 14.98 -10.25 -0.68
N ARG A 422 15.93 -10.89 0.02
CA ARG A 422 17.29 -11.05 -0.51
C ARG A 422 17.26 -11.90 -1.78
N PRO A 423 18.08 -11.57 -2.79
CA PRO A 423 18.34 -12.53 -3.87
C PRO A 423 18.92 -13.82 -3.25
N PRO A 424 18.66 -14.99 -3.84
CA PRO A 424 19.33 -16.20 -3.41
C PRO A 424 20.85 -15.94 -3.42
N ALA A 425 21.54 -16.42 -2.38
CA ALA A 425 23.00 -16.37 -2.37
C ALA A 425 23.51 -17.04 -3.67
N PRO A 426 24.48 -16.45 -4.36
CA PRO A 426 25.10 -17.14 -5.50
C PRO A 426 25.51 -18.53 -4.99
N ALA A 427 25.19 -19.56 -5.80
CA ALA A 427 25.62 -20.92 -5.47
C ALA A 427 27.12 -20.83 -5.17
N SER A 428 27.50 -21.12 -3.92
CA SER A 428 28.91 -21.13 -3.54
C SER A 428 29.62 -22.04 -4.52
N ALA A 429 30.63 -21.49 -5.20
CA ALA A 429 31.49 -22.31 -6.03
C ALA A 429 31.88 -23.58 -5.25
N PRO A 430 31.84 -24.76 -5.89
CA PRO A 430 32.18 -25.99 -5.20
C PRO A 430 33.50 -25.77 -4.47
N ARG A 431 33.49 -25.99 -3.15
CA ARG A 431 34.74 -25.87 -2.36
C ARG A 431 35.75 -26.77 -3.04
N PRO A 432 36.94 -26.24 -3.41
CA PRO A 432 37.98 -27.07 -3.97
C PRO A 432 38.18 -28.27 -3.03
N ALA A 433 38.10 -29.48 -3.60
CA ALA A 433 38.33 -30.68 -2.83
C ALA A 433 39.63 -30.51 -2.08
N ARG A 434 39.59 -30.58 -0.76
CA ARG A 434 40.83 -30.56 0.04
C ARG A 434 41.68 -31.73 -0.50
N ALA A 435 42.80 -31.37 -1.15
CA ALA A 435 43.79 -32.33 -1.53
C ALA A 435 44.16 -33.09 -0.27
N ARG A 436 43.83 -34.41 -0.24
CA ARG A 436 44.34 -35.30 0.82
C ARG A 436 45.84 -35.32 0.58
N THR A 437 46.59 -34.64 1.36
CA THR A 437 48.04 -34.84 1.46
C THR A 437 48.28 -36.29 1.91
N PRO A 438 49.19 -37.00 1.23
CA PRO A 438 49.51 -38.38 1.53
C PRO A 438 50.10 -38.55 2.92
#